data_1ff410f4a0d062d8554110edc218b4de
#
_entry.id   1ff410f4a0d062d8554110edc218b4de
#
_cell.length_a   1.000
_cell.length_b   1.000
_cell.length_c   1.000
_cell.angle_alpha   90.00
_cell.angle_beta   90.00
_cell.angle_gamma   90.00
#
_symmetry.space_group_name_H-M   'P 1'
#
loop_
_entity.id
_entity.type
_entity.pdbx_description
1 polymer ?
#
loop_
_entity_poly.entity_id
_entity_poly.type
_entity_poly.pdbx_seq_one_letter_code
_entity_poly.pdbx_strand_id
1 'polypeptide(L)'
;MSFSNWIQEKLFDNYEEWRMKSPDYNRNGFNIVGIDNTLQAIHDGYIMYVELYPPHAIDGCTAMKARVGKKQDAVDLFLDIDGKTYRMADVSYPDAVKMMRAFVKKRRVPDCSLCVEVAYLDIEQMKSTFTELATLLLGNAKQANSFMTKAKLNSMEDLEDSWWNLYEKLQSKGRAVELSLKIELEDFLYHVQKLIRNKSLDTSENLIIDTAGLDEEQCIMDWCAHINATWKTHKLVDMDIGTDSFVLMVLSHEEFKTAQELAKELLHRIDVAERS
;
A
#
# COMPACT_ATOMS: atom_id res chain seq x y z
N MET A 1 -4.70 -12.64 -32.08
CA MET A 1 -3.50 -11.76 -31.95
C MET A 1 -3.21 -11.16 -33.32
N SER A 2 -3.11 -9.80 -33.41
CA SER A 2 -2.74 -9.16 -34.68
C SER A 2 -1.26 -9.39 -34.97
N PHE A 3 -0.84 -9.31 -36.25
CA PHE A 3 0.57 -9.42 -36.64
C PHE A 3 1.43 -8.33 -35.98
N SER A 4 0.87 -7.13 -35.80
CA SER A 4 1.51 -6.03 -35.07
C SER A 4 1.81 -6.40 -33.62
N ASN A 5 0.83 -6.94 -32.89
CA ASN A 5 1.00 -7.34 -31.50
C ASN A 5 2.02 -8.48 -31.35
N TRP A 6 2.05 -9.42 -32.31
CA TRP A 6 3.07 -10.47 -32.32
C TRP A 6 4.50 -9.91 -32.46
N ILE A 7 4.70 -8.87 -33.29
CA ILE A 7 6.00 -8.20 -33.42
C ILE A 7 6.37 -7.50 -32.11
N GLN A 8 5.44 -6.78 -31.49
CA GLN A 8 5.66 -6.09 -30.23
C GLN A 8 6.08 -7.07 -29.12
N GLU A 9 5.38 -8.19 -28.98
CA GLU A 9 5.71 -9.21 -27.99
C GLU A 9 7.07 -9.88 -28.25
N LYS A 10 7.40 -10.21 -29.53
CA LYS A 10 8.59 -11.01 -29.83
C LYS A 10 9.89 -10.22 -29.95
N LEU A 11 9.82 -8.99 -30.43
CA LEU A 11 11.01 -8.16 -30.67
C LEU A 11 11.24 -7.10 -29.58
N PHE A 12 10.16 -6.60 -28.96
CA PHE A 12 10.25 -5.49 -28.01
C PHE A 12 9.82 -5.86 -26.58
N ASP A 13 9.42 -7.11 -26.35
CA ASP A 13 8.89 -7.57 -25.05
C ASP A 13 7.73 -6.69 -24.51
N ASN A 14 6.93 -6.10 -25.41
CA ASN A 14 5.75 -5.30 -25.10
C ASN A 14 4.48 -6.12 -25.27
N TYR A 15 3.63 -6.10 -24.26
CA TYR A 15 2.44 -6.92 -24.12
C TYR A 15 1.18 -6.05 -24.11
N GLU A 16 0.81 -5.48 -25.23
CA GLU A 16 -0.25 -4.46 -25.36
C GLU A 16 -1.65 -4.96 -25.01
N GLU A 17 -1.94 -6.25 -25.24
CA GLU A 17 -3.24 -6.86 -24.91
C GLU A 17 -3.37 -7.31 -23.45
N TRP A 18 -2.24 -7.34 -22.72
CA TRP A 18 -2.23 -7.67 -21.33
C TRP A 18 -2.54 -6.45 -20.46
N ARG A 19 -3.23 -6.67 -19.34
CA ARG A 19 -3.44 -5.64 -18.33
C ARG A 19 -2.54 -5.90 -17.13
N MET A 20 -1.88 -4.85 -16.66
CA MET A 20 -1.18 -4.85 -15.38
C MET A 20 -1.85 -3.83 -14.45
N LYS A 21 -2.04 -4.23 -13.18
CA LYS A 21 -2.61 -3.38 -12.13
C LYS A 21 -1.69 -3.41 -10.91
N SER A 22 -1.39 -2.23 -10.37
CA SER A 22 -0.76 -1.98 -9.07
C SER A 22 -1.38 -0.69 -8.50
N PRO A 23 -1.08 -0.25 -7.28
CA PRO A 23 -1.60 1.02 -6.76
C PRO A 23 -1.41 2.20 -7.71
N ASP A 24 -0.23 2.30 -8.36
CA ASP A 24 0.14 3.43 -9.23
C ASP A 24 -0.09 3.19 -10.72
N TYR A 25 -0.52 2.00 -11.10
CA TYR A 25 -0.63 1.62 -12.52
C TYR A 25 -1.82 0.70 -12.76
N ASN A 26 -2.75 1.10 -13.62
CA ASN A 26 -3.91 0.28 -13.97
C ASN A 26 -4.30 0.51 -15.44
N ARG A 27 -3.64 -0.17 -16.37
CA ARG A 27 -3.92 -0.05 -17.81
C ARG A 27 -3.46 -1.28 -18.61
N ASN A 28 -3.91 -1.33 -19.86
CA ASN A 28 -3.43 -2.28 -20.82
C ASN A 28 -2.07 -1.85 -21.41
N GLY A 29 -1.26 -2.82 -21.74
CA GLY A 29 0.04 -2.61 -22.36
C GLY A 29 1.15 -2.31 -21.34
N PHE A 30 2.14 -3.20 -21.30
CA PHE A 30 3.35 -2.99 -20.50
C PHE A 30 4.54 -3.72 -21.15
N ASN A 31 5.74 -3.24 -20.85
CA ASN A 31 6.98 -3.96 -21.16
C ASN A 31 7.28 -4.97 -20.07
N ILE A 32 7.90 -6.09 -20.42
CA ILE A 32 8.21 -7.18 -19.47
C ILE A 32 9.06 -6.71 -18.27
N VAL A 33 9.90 -5.68 -18.45
CA VAL A 33 10.69 -5.07 -17.37
C VAL A 33 9.79 -4.41 -16.32
N GLY A 34 8.56 -4.03 -16.69
CA GLY A 34 7.58 -3.51 -15.75
C GLY A 34 7.25 -4.49 -14.61
N ILE A 35 7.29 -5.82 -14.89
CA ILE A 35 7.10 -6.84 -13.85
C ILE A 35 8.24 -6.79 -12.83
N ASP A 36 9.49 -6.72 -13.30
CA ASP A 36 10.66 -6.68 -12.43
C ASP A 36 10.63 -5.43 -11.54
N ASN A 37 10.35 -4.27 -12.17
CA ASN A 37 10.27 -3.00 -11.44
C ASN A 37 9.16 -3.01 -10.39
N THR A 38 8.01 -3.60 -10.72
CA THR A 38 6.87 -3.67 -9.79
C THR A 38 7.16 -4.61 -8.62
N LEU A 39 7.77 -5.79 -8.89
CA LEU A 39 8.18 -6.69 -7.82
C LEU A 39 9.31 -6.09 -6.97
N GLN A 40 10.24 -5.35 -7.57
CA GLN A 40 11.24 -4.59 -6.82
C GLN A 40 10.59 -3.53 -5.93
N ALA A 41 9.58 -2.81 -6.43
CA ALA A 41 8.84 -1.85 -5.64
C ALA A 41 8.06 -2.49 -4.46
N ILE A 42 7.57 -3.74 -4.62
CA ILE A 42 7.02 -4.52 -3.50
C ILE A 42 8.12 -4.86 -2.48
N HIS A 43 9.30 -5.30 -2.95
CA HIS A 43 10.45 -5.61 -2.10
C HIS A 43 10.90 -4.40 -1.28
N ASP A 44 10.96 -3.25 -1.92
CA ASP A 44 11.41 -2.00 -1.31
C ASP A 44 10.32 -1.32 -0.46
N GLY A 45 9.12 -1.93 -0.40
CA GLY A 45 8.01 -1.45 0.42
C GLY A 45 7.21 -0.28 -0.16
N TYR A 46 7.45 0.11 -1.43
CA TYR A 46 6.73 1.21 -2.07
C TYR A 46 5.29 0.85 -2.43
N ILE A 47 5.04 -0.40 -2.85
CA ILE A 47 3.70 -0.89 -3.18
C ILE A 47 3.46 -2.25 -2.53
N MET A 48 2.19 -2.64 -2.37
CA MET A 48 1.80 -3.86 -1.67
C MET A 48 1.41 -5.01 -2.58
N TYR A 49 1.07 -4.73 -3.85
CA TYR A 49 0.62 -5.75 -4.79
C TYR A 49 0.86 -5.39 -6.25
N VAL A 50 0.87 -6.41 -7.11
CA VAL A 50 0.73 -6.31 -8.57
C VAL A 50 -0.13 -7.45 -9.09
N GLU A 51 -0.95 -7.17 -10.10
CA GLU A 51 -1.84 -8.13 -10.74
C GLU A 51 -1.63 -8.11 -12.27
N LEU A 52 -1.55 -9.29 -12.86
CA LEU A 52 -1.41 -9.51 -14.30
C LEU A 52 -2.64 -10.24 -14.84
N TYR A 53 -3.24 -9.68 -15.86
CA TYR A 53 -4.40 -10.25 -16.54
C TYR A 53 -4.06 -10.54 -18.00
N PRO A 54 -4.08 -11.82 -18.44
CA PRO A 54 -3.88 -12.17 -19.83
C PRO A 54 -5.10 -11.77 -20.66
N PRO A 55 -4.95 -11.52 -21.98
CA PRO A 55 -6.09 -11.24 -22.87
C PRO A 55 -7.06 -12.42 -23.00
N HIS A 56 -6.58 -13.64 -22.77
CA HIS A 56 -7.36 -14.87 -22.72
C HIS A 56 -6.81 -15.75 -21.60
N ALA A 57 -7.68 -16.54 -20.97
CA ALA A 57 -7.26 -17.50 -19.95
C ALA A 57 -6.13 -18.43 -20.46
N ILE A 58 -5.17 -18.71 -19.62
CA ILE A 58 -4.04 -19.60 -19.88
C ILE A 58 -4.23 -20.83 -18.98
N ASP A 59 -4.52 -21.98 -19.55
CA ASP A 59 -4.83 -23.21 -18.81
C ASP A 59 -5.86 -22.96 -17.68
N GLY A 60 -6.95 -22.21 -17.99
CA GLY A 60 -7.99 -21.80 -17.04
C GLY A 60 -7.61 -20.61 -16.15
N CYS A 61 -6.34 -20.17 -16.14
CA CYS A 61 -5.89 -19.07 -15.32
C CYS A 61 -6.24 -17.72 -15.96
N THR A 62 -7.02 -16.90 -15.25
CA THR A 62 -7.50 -15.59 -15.68
C THR A 62 -6.69 -14.42 -15.07
N ALA A 63 -5.97 -14.66 -13.99
CA ALA A 63 -5.08 -13.68 -13.38
C ALA A 63 -3.95 -14.35 -12.60
N MET A 64 -2.78 -13.68 -12.57
CA MET A 64 -1.69 -13.99 -11.67
C MET A 64 -1.33 -12.73 -10.91
N LYS A 65 -1.29 -12.83 -9.58
CA LYS A 65 -1.13 -11.69 -8.68
C LYS A 65 0.02 -11.95 -7.71
N ALA A 66 0.76 -10.92 -7.37
CA ALA A 66 1.74 -10.97 -6.28
C ALA A 66 1.36 -9.91 -5.25
N ARG A 67 1.47 -10.23 -3.97
CA ARG A 67 1.33 -9.29 -2.86
C ARG A 67 2.44 -9.51 -1.84
N VAL A 68 2.69 -8.50 -1.03
CA VAL A 68 3.65 -8.59 0.06
C VAL A 68 3.39 -9.83 0.92
N GLY A 69 4.42 -10.63 1.15
CA GLY A 69 4.35 -11.83 1.99
C GLY A 69 4.44 -11.51 3.49
N LYS A 70 4.18 -12.52 4.32
CA LYS A 70 4.43 -12.41 5.78
C LYS A 70 5.91 -12.44 6.12
N LYS A 71 6.72 -13.14 5.34
CA LYS A 71 8.16 -13.19 5.51
C LYS A 71 8.83 -12.04 4.79
N GLN A 72 9.86 -11.50 5.41
CA GLN A 72 10.77 -10.57 4.77
C GLN A 72 11.37 -11.24 3.51
N ASP A 73 11.60 -10.48 2.45
CA ASP A 73 12.15 -10.95 1.18
C ASP A 73 11.34 -12.02 0.43
N ALA A 74 10.03 -12.10 0.69
CA ALA A 74 9.12 -13.01 -0.01
C ALA A 74 7.80 -12.33 -0.39
N VAL A 75 7.17 -12.87 -1.42
CA VAL A 75 5.81 -12.50 -1.83
C VAL A 75 4.90 -13.72 -1.79
N ASP A 76 3.61 -13.47 -1.62
CA ASP A 76 2.58 -14.46 -1.88
C ASP A 76 2.09 -14.32 -3.31
N LEU A 77 2.13 -15.40 -4.08
CA LEU A 77 1.54 -15.44 -5.41
C LEU A 77 0.11 -16.02 -5.34
N PHE A 78 -0.78 -15.41 -6.09
CA PHE A 78 -2.16 -15.86 -6.24
C PHE A 78 -2.47 -16.11 -7.71
N LEU A 79 -3.23 -17.15 -7.98
CA LEU A 79 -3.63 -17.60 -9.31
C LEU A 79 -5.14 -17.79 -9.32
N ASP A 80 -5.84 -17.07 -10.19
CA ASP A 80 -7.28 -17.28 -10.39
C ASP A 80 -7.47 -18.27 -11.52
N ILE A 81 -7.80 -19.53 -11.17
CA ILE A 81 -7.94 -20.66 -12.12
C ILE A 81 -9.35 -21.23 -12.01
N ASP A 82 -10.09 -21.26 -13.11
CA ASP A 82 -11.43 -21.83 -13.20
C ASP A 82 -12.40 -21.31 -12.11
N GLY A 83 -12.31 -20.01 -11.82
CA GLY A 83 -13.16 -19.33 -10.84
C GLY A 83 -12.76 -19.53 -9.38
N LYS A 84 -11.62 -20.16 -9.11
CA LYS A 84 -11.04 -20.34 -7.78
C LYS A 84 -9.73 -19.63 -7.68
N THR A 85 -9.39 -19.16 -6.48
CA THR A 85 -8.09 -18.55 -6.19
C THR A 85 -7.19 -19.52 -5.44
N TYR A 86 -5.98 -19.66 -5.92
CA TYR A 86 -4.94 -20.50 -5.33
C TYR A 86 -3.77 -19.63 -4.86
N ARG A 87 -3.27 -19.89 -3.66
CA ARG A 87 -2.14 -19.18 -3.07
C ARG A 87 -0.92 -20.07 -3.01
N MET A 88 0.20 -19.52 -3.46
CA MET A 88 1.55 -20.01 -3.23
C MET A 88 2.24 -19.03 -2.27
N ALA A 89 2.40 -19.45 -1.02
CA ALA A 89 2.94 -18.59 0.04
C ALA A 89 4.47 -18.54 0.01
N ASP A 90 5.02 -17.43 0.52
CA ASP A 90 6.46 -17.27 0.80
C ASP A 90 7.38 -17.53 -0.40
N VAL A 91 6.97 -17.12 -1.59
CA VAL A 91 7.80 -17.23 -2.81
C VAL A 91 8.90 -16.19 -2.77
N SER A 92 10.16 -16.59 -3.00
CA SER A 92 11.26 -15.65 -3.08
C SER A 92 11.07 -14.64 -4.24
N TYR A 93 11.54 -13.40 -4.10
CA TYR A 93 11.45 -12.41 -5.18
C TYR A 93 12.03 -12.89 -6.51
N PRO A 94 13.23 -13.51 -6.57
CA PRO A 94 13.77 -14.04 -7.83
C PRO A 94 12.87 -15.10 -8.48
N ASP A 95 12.24 -15.98 -7.68
CA ASP A 95 11.33 -16.99 -8.20
C ASP A 95 10.00 -16.37 -8.64
N ALA A 96 9.48 -15.39 -7.92
CA ALA A 96 8.28 -14.65 -8.31
C ALA A 96 8.49 -13.93 -9.65
N VAL A 97 9.61 -13.22 -9.84
CA VAL A 97 9.99 -12.61 -11.13
C VAL A 97 10.00 -13.67 -12.23
N LYS A 98 10.67 -14.80 -12.01
CA LYS A 98 10.77 -15.90 -12.99
C LYS A 98 9.40 -16.48 -13.35
N MET A 99 8.53 -16.70 -12.36
CA MET A 99 7.18 -17.25 -12.57
C MET A 99 6.29 -16.25 -13.31
N MET A 100 6.24 -14.99 -12.88
CA MET A 100 5.42 -13.97 -13.52
C MET A 100 5.88 -13.66 -14.95
N ARG A 101 7.19 -13.60 -15.20
CA ARG A 101 7.73 -13.48 -16.57
C ARG A 101 7.40 -14.70 -17.42
N ALA A 102 7.46 -15.93 -16.87
CA ALA A 102 7.09 -17.14 -17.59
C ALA A 102 5.59 -17.18 -17.93
N PHE A 103 4.74 -16.70 -17.02
CA PHE A 103 3.30 -16.57 -17.26
C PHE A 103 3.01 -15.65 -18.45
N VAL A 104 3.69 -14.50 -18.53
CA VAL A 104 3.51 -13.57 -19.66
C VAL A 104 4.20 -14.05 -20.94
N LYS A 105 5.51 -14.35 -20.89
CA LYS A 105 6.31 -14.66 -22.09
C LYS A 105 6.02 -16.04 -22.70
N LYS A 106 5.81 -17.03 -21.83
CA LYS A 106 5.67 -18.44 -22.23
C LYS A 106 4.22 -18.92 -22.17
N ARG A 107 3.29 -18.07 -21.71
CA ARG A 107 1.89 -18.44 -21.47
C ARG A 107 1.81 -19.72 -20.61
N ARG A 108 2.59 -19.77 -19.54
CA ARG A 108 2.71 -20.94 -18.67
C ARG A 108 2.28 -20.59 -17.27
N VAL A 109 1.26 -21.29 -16.75
CA VAL A 109 0.86 -21.25 -15.35
C VAL A 109 1.94 -21.96 -14.51
N PRO A 110 2.35 -21.42 -13.35
CA PRO A 110 3.23 -22.13 -12.41
C PRO A 110 2.62 -23.46 -11.97
N ASP A 111 3.48 -24.39 -11.58
CA ASP A 111 3.04 -25.65 -10.97
C ASP A 111 2.38 -25.36 -9.62
N CYS A 112 1.09 -25.64 -9.54
CA CYS A 112 0.27 -25.43 -8.34
C CYS A 112 0.16 -26.66 -7.43
N SER A 113 1.06 -27.64 -7.54
CA SER A 113 1.06 -28.83 -6.67
C SER A 113 1.20 -28.47 -5.18
N LEU A 114 1.79 -27.32 -4.86
CA LEU A 114 1.95 -26.78 -3.51
C LEU A 114 1.02 -25.59 -3.23
N CYS A 115 0.13 -25.25 -4.14
CA CYS A 115 -0.83 -24.17 -3.94
C CYS A 115 -1.95 -24.63 -3.01
N VAL A 116 -2.47 -23.70 -2.22
CA VAL A 116 -3.64 -23.89 -1.38
C VAL A 116 -4.79 -23.06 -1.94
N GLU A 117 -5.97 -23.69 -2.14
CA GLU A 117 -7.18 -22.94 -2.50
C GLU A 117 -7.55 -21.98 -1.36
N VAL A 118 -7.68 -20.70 -1.67
CA VAL A 118 -7.96 -19.64 -0.68
C VAL A 118 -8.88 -18.60 -1.28
N ALA A 119 -9.56 -17.82 -0.45
CA ALA A 119 -10.13 -16.55 -0.87
C ALA A 119 -9.00 -15.53 -1.01
N TYR A 120 -8.84 -14.93 -2.20
CA TYR A 120 -7.85 -13.86 -2.42
C TYR A 120 -8.17 -12.62 -1.59
N LEU A 121 -9.45 -12.29 -1.53
CA LEU A 121 -9.99 -11.22 -0.72
C LEU A 121 -11.14 -11.77 0.11
N ASP A 122 -10.91 -11.93 1.40
CA ASP A 122 -11.98 -12.19 2.35
C ASP A 122 -12.66 -10.85 2.69
N ILE A 123 -13.84 -10.63 2.10
CA ILE A 123 -14.58 -9.37 2.26
C ILE A 123 -14.95 -9.13 3.72
N GLU A 124 -15.32 -10.15 4.47
CA GLU A 124 -15.68 -9.99 5.89
C GLU A 124 -14.44 -9.68 6.74
N GLN A 125 -13.32 -10.35 6.46
CA GLN A 125 -12.04 -10.04 7.09
C GLN A 125 -11.60 -8.61 6.76
N MET A 126 -11.68 -8.21 5.49
CA MET A 126 -11.34 -6.85 5.05
C MET A 126 -12.20 -5.79 5.76
N LYS A 127 -13.51 -6.00 5.87
CA LYS A 127 -14.42 -5.10 6.59
C LYS A 127 -14.05 -5.03 8.08
N SER A 128 -13.74 -6.16 8.70
CA SER A 128 -13.33 -6.22 10.10
C SER A 128 -12.04 -5.44 10.34
N THR A 129 -11.00 -5.74 9.55
CA THR A 129 -9.69 -5.09 9.63
C THR A 129 -9.79 -3.58 9.36
N PHE A 130 -10.56 -3.18 8.35
CA PHE A 130 -10.76 -1.77 8.04
C PHE A 130 -11.55 -1.02 9.14
N THR A 131 -12.53 -1.68 9.75
CA THR A 131 -13.28 -1.12 10.89
C THR A 131 -12.38 -0.90 12.10
N GLU A 132 -11.50 -1.86 12.38
CA GLU A 132 -10.53 -1.75 13.46
C GLU A 132 -9.55 -0.60 13.22
N LEU A 133 -8.98 -0.51 12.01
CA LEU A 133 -8.11 0.59 11.62
C LEU A 133 -8.81 1.95 11.71
N ALA A 134 -10.02 2.06 11.18
CA ALA A 134 -10.79 3.30 11.25
C ALA A 134 -11.10 3.69 12.72
N THR A 135 -11.37 2.72 13.59
CA THR A 135 -11.60 2.95 15.02
C THR A 135 -10.35 3.48 15.70
N LEU A 136 -9.20 2.87 15.41
CA LEU A 136 -7.90 3.29 15.92
C LEU A 136 -7.57 4.73 15.48
N LEU A 137 -7.61 4.99 14.19
CA LEU A 137 -7.18 6.28 13.63
C LEU A 137 -8.15 7.42 13.95
N LEU A 138 -9.46 7.17 13.96
CA LEU A 138 -10.46 8.17 14.35
C LEU A 138 -10.57 8.34 15.88
N GLY A 139 -9.97 7.42 16.67
CA GLY A 139 -9.90 7.47 18.13
C GLY A 139 -11.26 7.30 18.82
N ASN A 140 -12.30 6.89 18.09
CA ASN A 140 -13.67 6.83 18.59
C ASN A 140 -14.53 5.86 17.78
N ALA A 141 -15.00 4.78 18.41
CA ALA A 141 -15.84 3.75 17.78
C ALA A 141 -17.13 4.33 17.16
N LYS A 142 -17.75 5.35 17.76
CA LYS A 142 -18.95 5.98 17.21
C LYS A 142 -18.65 6.68 15.88
N GLN A 143 -17.50 7.34 15.77
CA GLN A 143 -17.09 8.00 14.52
C GLN A 143 -16.73 6.97 13.46
N ALA A 144 -16.02 5.90 13.82
CA ALA A 144 -15.70 4.79 12.94
C ALA A 144 -16.98 4.10 12.42
N ASN A 145 -17.91 3.75 13.28
CA ASN A 145 -19.18 3.15 12.87
C ASN A 145 -19.98 4.07 11.93
N SER A 146 -20.03 5.38 12.22
CA SER A 146 -20.68 6.35 11.33
C SER A 146 -19.97 6.48 9.98
N PHE A 147 -18.66 6.31 9.92
CA PHE A 147 -17.87 6.26 8.70
C PHE A 147 -18.18 4.97 7.94
N MET A 148 -18.11 3.82 8.61
CA MET A 148 -18.34 2.49 8.03
C MET A 148 -19.72 2.29 7.43
N THR A 149 -20.75 2.95 7.96
CA THR A 149 -22.11 2.90 7.35
C THR A 149 -22.16 3.48 5.94
N LYS A 150 -21.19 4.29 5.55
CA LYS A 150 -21.08 4.91 4.23
C LYS A 150 -20.01 4.26 3.34
N ALA A 151 -19.06 3.57 3.94
CA ALA A 151 -17.99 2.88 3.24
C ALA A 151 -18.56 1.68 2.49
N LYS A 152 -18.16 1.53 1.24
CA LYS A 152 -18.36 0.32 0.46
C LYS A 152 -17.08 -0.50 0.56
N LEU A 153 -17.18 -1.78 0.81
CA LEU A 153 -16.03 -2.69 0.97
C LEU A 153 -16.40 -4.06 0.41
N ASN A 154 -16.71 -4.12 -0.89
CA ASN A 154 -17.08 -5.37 -1.55
C ASN A 154 -16.07 -5.78 -2.63
N SER A 155 -15.05 -4.95 -2.85
CA SER A 155 -13.98 -5.17 -3.84
C SER A 155 -12.72 -4.42 -3.42
N MET A 156 -11.60 -4.65 -4.12
CA MET A 156 -10.38 -3.86 -3.94
C MET A 156 -10.58 -2.40 -4.35
N GLU A 157 -11.38 -2.14 -5.38
CA GLU A 157 -11.70 -0.77 -5.81
C GLU A 157 -12.49 -0.02 -4.73
N ASP A 158 -13.47 -0.67 -4.11
CA ASP A 158 -14.19 -0.12 -2.96
C ASP A 158 -13.25 0.16 -1.76
N LEU A 159 -12.21 -0.67 -1.58
CA LEU A 159 -11.21 -0.47 -0.52
C LEU A 159 -10.34 0.76 -0.79
N GLU A 160 -9.87 0.95 -2.03
CA GLU A 160 -9.11 2.14 -2.43
C GLU A 160 -9.92 3.43 -2.19
N ASP A 161 -11.18 3.44 -2.64
CA ASP A 161 -12.09 4.56 -2.39
C ASP A 161 -12.32 4.81 -0.90
N SER A 162 -12.47 3.73 -0.11
CA SER A 162 -12.67 3.84 1.34
C SER A 162 -11.42 4.28 2.07
N TRP A 163 -10.23 3.90 1.59
CA TRP A 163 -8.95 4.36 2.11
C TRP A 163 -8.78 5.87 1.92
N TRP A 164 -9.07 6.36 0.71
CA TRP A 164 -9.09 7.78 0.42
C TRP A 164 -10.10 8.54 1.29
N ASN A 165 -11.33 8.04 1.41
CA ASN A 165 -12.35 8.63 2.26
C ASN A 165 -11.95 8.66 3.74
N LEU A 166 -11.20 7.66 4.23
CA LEU A 166 -10.65 7.64 5.59
C LEU A 166 -9.62 8.75 5.76
N TYR A 167 -8.70 8.92 4.82
CA TYR A 167 -7.76 10.04 4.81
C TYR A 167 -8.47 11.39 4.88
N GLU A 168 -9.45 11.67 3.99
CA GLU A 168 -10.21 12.91 4.00
C GLU A 168 -10.91 13.14 5.34
N LYS A 169 -11.43 12.06 5.94
CA LYS A 169 -12.05 12.12 7.26
C LYS A 169 -11.05 12.48 8.35
N LEU A 170 -9.87 11.89 8.35
CA LEU A 170 -8.79 12.20 9.29
C LEU A 170 -8.34 13.67 9.14
N GLN A 171 -8.14 14.12 7.90
CA GLN A 171 -7.80 15.51 7.59
C GLN A 171 -8.87 16.48 8.12
N SER A 172 -10.16 16.20 7.85
CA SER A 172 -11.28 17.03 8.32
C SER A 172 -11.38 17.13 9.85
N LYS A 173 -10.77 16.15 10.56
CA LYS A 173 -10.68 16.11 12.03
C LYS A 173 -9.37 16.69 12.56
N GLY A 174 -8.47 17.12 11.68
CA GLY A 174 -7.14 17.59 12.03
C GLY A 174 -6.24 16.51 12.63
N ARG A 175 -6.52 15.22 12.32
CA ARG A 175 -5.71 14.07 12.74
C ARG A 175 -4.68 13.66 11.70
N ALA A 176 -4.86 14.14 10.46
CA ALA A 176 -3.91 14.03 9.38
C ALA A 176 -3.71 15.38 8.70
N VAL A 177 -2.56 15.57 8.08
CA VAL A 177 -2.27 16.71 7.22
C VAL A 177 -1.49 16.25 6.00
N GLU A 178 -1.92 16.69 4.82
CA GLU A 178 -1.19 16.46 3.59
C GLU A 178 -0.21 17.62 3.35
N LEU A 179 1.04 17.26 3.09
CA LEU A 179 2.14 18.19 2.90
C LEU A 179 2.89 17.88 1.59
N SER A 180 3.18 18.93 0.83
CA SER A 180 4.01 18.83 -0.36
C SER A 180 5.46 18.50 0.01
N LEU A 181 6.16 17.74 -0.85
CA LEU A 181 7.61 17.50 -0.76
C LEU A 181 8.45 18.80 -0.73
N LYS A 182 7.89 19.92 -1.22
CA LYS A 182 8.55 21.23 -1.31
C LYS A 182 8.09 22.21 -0.24
N ILE A 183 7.49 21.70 0.84
CA ILE A 183 7.06 22.55 1.95
C ILE A 183 8.28 23.19 2.62
N GLU A 184 8.10 24.42 3.09
CA GLU A 184 9.13 25.12 3.89
C GLU A 184 9.09 24.68 5.35
N LEU A 185 10.22 24.77 6.06
CA LEU A 185 10.37 24.31 7.45
C LEU A 185 9.37 24.98 8.39
N GLU A 186 9.13 26.28 8.25
CA GLU A 186 8.19 27.02 9.09
C GLU A 186 6.77 26.48 8.95
N ASP A 187 6.31 26.27 7.72
CA ASP A 187 4.98 25.72 7.43
C ASP A 187 4.87 24.25 7.91
N PHE A 188 5.90 23.45 7.71
CA PHE A 188 5.96 22.09 8.24
C PHE A 188 5.79 22.08 9.76
N LEU A 189 6.56 22.88 10.47
CA LEU A 189 6.48 22.98 11.94
C LEU A 189 5.11 23.46 12.41
N TYR A 190 4.50 24.42 11.72
CA TYR A 190 3.15 24.87 12.00
C TYR A 190 2.12 23.72 11.91
N HIS A 191 2.19 22.93 10.84
CA HIS A 191 1.29 21.81 10.63
C HIS A 191 1.50 20.67 11.64
N VAL A 192 2.74 20.30 11.93
CA VAL A 192 3.06 19.26 12.93
C VAL A 192 2.63 19.71 14.33
N GLN A 193 2.85 20.98 14.71
CA GLN A 193 2.34 21.50 15.98
C GLN A 193 0.82 21.44 16.08
N LYS A 194 0.11 21.67 14.98
CA LYS A 194 -1.35 21.54 14.93
C LYS A 194 -1.80 20.08 15.13
N LEU A 195 -1.12 19.10 14.51
CA LEU A 195 -1.37 17.67 14.74
C LEU A 195 -1.15 17.31 16.22
N ILE A 196 -0.04 17.76 16.83
CA ILE A 196 0.26 17.53 18.24
C ILE A 196 -0.85 18.08 19.15
N ARG A 197 -1.29 19.32 18.92
CA ARG A 197 -2.38 19.92 19.71
C ARG A 197 -3.66 19.11 19.63
N ASN A 198 -4.02 18.66 18.43
CA ASN A 198 -5.22 17.85 18.23
C ASN A 198 -5.08 16.46 18.89
N LYS A 199 -3.90 15.87 18.87
CA LYS A 199 -3.61 14.61 19.58
C LYS A 199 -3.63 14.79 21.09
N SER A 200 -3.09 15.90 21.62
CA SER A 200 -3.06 16.20 23.04
C SER A 200 -4.43 16.46 23.65
N LEU A 201 -5.45 16.76 22.84
CA LEU A 201 -6.83 16.82 23.31
C LEU A 201 -7.39 15.45 23.68
N ASP A 202 -6.83 14.39 23.11
CA ASP A 202 -7.23 13.00 23.35
C ASP A 202 -6.34 12.33 24.44
N THR A 203 -5.14 12.87 24.67
CA THR A 203 -4.15 12.32 25.59
C THR A 203 -3.63 13.43 26.50
N SER A 204 -3.25 13.12 27.75
CA SER A 204 -2.65 14.09 28.69
C SER A 204 -1.14 14.33 28.41
N GLU A 205 -0.59 13.81 27.33
CA GLU A 205 0.83 13.92 27.00
C GLU A 205 1.16 15.22 26.28
N ASN A 206 2.20 15.90 26.73
CA ASN A 206 2.68 17.12 26.10
C ASN A 206 3.88 16.79 25.18
N LEU A 207 3.58 16.59 23.88
CA LEU A 207 4.61 16.38 22.87
C LEU A 207 5.24 17.72 22.49
N ILE A 208 6.56 17.80 22.56
CA ILE A 208 7.35 18.97 22.18
C ILE A 208 8.22 18.62 20.98
N ILE A 209 8.27 19.51 19.99
CA ILE A 209 9.22 19.39 18.88
C ILE A 209 10.54 20.02 19.34
N ASP A 210 11.60 19.20 19.33
CA ASP A 210 12.96 19.75 19.44
C ASP A 210 13.36 20.32 18.07
N THR A 211 13.47 21.64 17.99
CA THR A 211 13.85 22.33 16.77
C THR A 211 15.36 22.48 16.62
N ALA A 212 16.14 22.12 17.64
CA ALA A 212 17.60 22.17 17.59
C ALA A 212 18.08 21.05 16.61
N GLY A 213 18.65 21.43 15.48
CA GLY A 213 19.11 20.49 14.45
C GLY A 213 18.17 20.31 13.27
N LEU A 214 17.03 21.02 13.22
CA LEU A 214 16.26 21.18 12.00
C LEU A 214 16.86 22.33 11.16
N ASP A 215 17.07 22.08 9.88
CA ASP A 215 17.68 23.01 8.93
C ASP A 215 16.76 23.19 7.72
N GLU A 216 16.63 24.42 7.23
CA GLU A 216 15.84 24.76 6.04
C GLU A 216 16.39 24.11 4.75
N GLU A 217 17.68 23.75 4.72
CA GLU A 217 18.29 23.07 3.60
C GLU A 217 17.96 21.56 3.55
N GLN A 218 17.40 21.01 4.62
CA GLN A 218 16.94 19.60 4.69
C GLN A 218 15.57 19.44 4.04
N CYS A 219 15.21 18.19 3.73
CA CYS A 219 13.88 17.87 3.22
C CYS A 219 12.92 17.41 4.34
N ILE A 220 11.63 17.33 4.00
CA ILE A 220 10.58 16.90 4.93
C ILE A 220 10.88 15.56 5.61
N MET A 221 11.52 14.62 4.89
CA MET A 221 11.89 13.30 5.44
C MET A 221 12.95 13.40 6.52
N ASP A 222 13.94 14.29 6.35
CA ASP A 222 15.00 14.50 7.33
C ASP A 222 14.43 15.16 8.60
N TRP A 223 13.49 16.09 8.46
CA TRP A 223 12.78 16.71 9.59
C TRP A 223 11.92 15.69 10.35
N CYS A 224 11.19 14.85 9.62
CA CYS A 224 10.41 13.77 10.22
C CYS A 224 11.31 12.78 10.98
N ALA A 225 12.45 12.38 10.41
CA ALA A 225 13.42 11.49 11.05
C ALA A 225 13.98 12.11 12.34
N HIS A 226 14.34 13.40 12.31
CA HIS A 226 14.79 14.13 13.50
C HIS A 226 13.73 14.13 14.61
N ILE A 227 12.47 14.45 14.29
CA ILE A 227 11.38 14.44 15.26
C ILE A 227 11.17 13.02 15.81
N ASN A 228 11.14 12.02 14.96
CA ASN A 228 10.97 10.62 15.36
C ASN A 228 12.12 10.09 16.24
N ALA A 229 13.34 10.59 16.05
CA ALA A 229 14.48 10.24 16.89
C ALA A 229 14.38 10.85 18.30
N THR A 230 13.73 12.03 18.44
CA THR A 230 13.60 12.74 19.71
C THR A 230 12.39 12.31 20.53
N TRP A 231 11.32 11.86 19.88
CA TRP A 231 10.10 11.41 20.57
C TRP A 231 10.24 10.00 21.13
N LYS A 232 9.86 9.84 22.41
CA LYS A 232 9.99 8.56 23.13
C LYS A 232 8.72 7.71 23.12
N THR A 233 7.56 8.33 22.98
CA THR A 233 6.25 7.67 23.15
C THR A 233 5.40 7.68 21.89
N HIS A 234 5.71 8.57 20.96
CA HIS A 234 4.95 8.76 19.72
C HIS A 234 5.87 8.74 18.49
N LYS A 235 5.23 8.59 17.34
CA LYS A 235 5.85 8.68 16.02
C LYS A 235 5.06 9.63 15.12
N LEU A 236 5.79 10.35 14.29
CA LEU A 236 5.26 11.01 13.11
C LEU A 236 5.27 9.98 11.98
N VAL A 237 4.10 9.63 11.49
CA VAL A 237 3.91 8.56 10.51
C VAL A 237 3.29 9.12 9.24
N ASP A 238 3.52 8.43 8.13
CA ASP A 238 2.96 8.72 6.81
C ASP A 238 1.92 7.66 6.44
N MET A 239 0.76 8.11 5.97
CA MET A 239 -0.29 7.27 5.38
C MET A 239 -0.23 7.39 3.87
N ASP A 240 0.22 6.36 3.19
CA ASP A 240 0.30 6.34 1.74
C ASP A 240 -1.10 6.37 1.10
N ILE A 241 -1.35 7.38 0.31
CA ILE A 241 -2.61 7.58 -0.44
C ILE A 241 -2.39 7.55 -1.97
N GLY A 242 -1.21 7.10 -2.42
CA GLY A 242 -0.88 6.99 -3.84
C GLY A 242 -0.62 8.34 -4.51
N THR A 243 -0.16 9.36 -3.78
CA THR A 243 0.21 10.68 -4.30
C THR A 243 1.67 11.01 -4.01
N ASP A 244 2.20 12.05 -4.68
CA ASP A 244 3.56 12.58 -4.43
C ASP A 244 3.64 13.49 -3.19
N SER A 245 2.72 13.34 -2.23
CA SER A 245 2.63 14.12 -1.01
C SER A 245 2.76 13.23 0.22
N PHE A 246 3.15 13.81 1.36
CA PHE A 246 3.12 13.16 2.66
C PHE A 246 1.80 13.40 3.37
N VAL A 247 1.17 12.34 3.87
CA VAL A 247 0.02 12.44 4.77
C VAL A 247 0.46 12.12 6.18
N LEU A 248 0.85 13.15 6.91
CA LEU A 248 1.40 13.00 8.25
C LEU A 248 0.32 12.84 9.31
N MET A 249 0.56 11.93 10.25
CA MET A 249 -0.22 11.71 11.48
C MET A 249 0.70 11.54 12.67
N VAL A 250 0.16 11.77 13.87
CA VAL A 250 0.88 11.52 15.14
C VAL A 250 0.22 10.34 15.84
N LEU A 251 0.95 9.24 15.98
CA LEU A 251 0.49 8.01 16.65
C LEU A 251 1.43 7.66 17.82
N SER A 252 0.89 7.07 18.89
CA SER A 252 1.74 6.42 19.88
C SER A 252 2.44 5.21 19.29
N HIS A 253 3.50 4.72 19.91
CA HIS A 253 4.21 3.53 19.41
C HIS A 253 3.30 2.30 19.28
N GLU A 254 2.35 2.14 20.21
CA GLU A 254 1.38 1.05 20.20
C GLU A 254 0.36 1.23 19.05
N GLU A 255 -0.23 2.44 18.94
CA GLU A 255 -1.15 2.76 17.84
C GLU A 255 -0.46 2.59 16.47
N PHE A 256 0.79 3.06 16.33
CA PHE A 256 1.53 2.92 15.09
C PHE A 256 1.73 1.46 14.70
N LYS A 257 2.21 0.62 15.63
CA LYS A 257 2.40 -0.81 15.37
C LYS A 257 1.12 -1.48 14.90
N THR A 258 0.01 -1.22 15.60
CA THR A 258 -1.31 -1.77 15.23
C THR A 258 -1.79 -1.23 13.88
N ALA A 259 -1.65 0.08 13.64
CA ALA A 259 -2.04 0.69 12.36
C ALA A 259 -1.24 0.14 11.18
N GLN A 260 0.07 -0.07 11.36
CA GLN A 260 0.95 -0.64 10.33
C GLN A 260 0.55 -2.09 9.97
N GLU A 261 0.27 -2.92 10.98
CA GLU A 261 -0.17 -4.31 10.78
C GLU A 261 -1.53 -4.36 10.05
N LEU A 262 -2.52 -3.56 10.50
CA LEU A 262 -3.84 -3.50 9.88
C LEU A 262 -3.80 -2.93 8.45
N ALA A 263 -3.01 -1.88 8.21
CA ALA A 263 -2.83 -1.32 6.87
C ALA A 263 -2.23 -2.36 5.91
N LYS A 264 -1.21 -3.10 6.37
CA LYS A 264 -0.58 -4.17 5.58
C LYS A 264 -1.57 -5.30 5.23
N GLU A 265 -2.45 -5.68 6.15
CA GLU A 265 -3.52 -6.66 5.86
C GLU A 265 -4.50 -6.17 4.79
N LEU A 266 -4.72 -4.84 4.74
CA LEU A 266 -5.55 -4.16 3.75
C LEU A 266 -4.81 -3.85 2.44
N LEU A 267 -3.55 -4.28 2.28
CA LEU A 267 -2.68 -3.98 1.14
C LEU A 267 -2.38 -2.48 0.97
N HIS A 268 -2.40 -1.75 2.07
CA HIS A 268 -2.02 -0.33 2.16
C HIS A 268 -0.84 -0.14 3.10
N ARG A 269 -0.29 1.07 3.10
CA ARG A 269 0.88 1.40 3.90
C ARG A 269 0.60 2.55 4.87
N ILE A 270 0.97 2.34 6.13
CA ILE A 270 1.22 3.37 7.13
C ILE A 270 2.60 3.06 7.71
N ASP A 271 3.55 3.99 7.58
CA ASP A 271 4.91 3.77 8.02
C ASP A 271 5.47 5.02 8.71
N VAL A 272 6.67 4.92 9.30
CA VAL A 272 7.36 6.09 9.82
C VAL A 272 7.64 7.07 8.68
N ALA A 273 7.43 8.35 8.92
CA ALA A 273 7.68 9.40 7.93
C ALA A 273 9.18 9.72 7.87
N GLU A 274 9.98 8.79 7.35
CA GLU A 274 11.44 8.87 7.26
C GLU A 274 11.90 8.38 5.87
N ARG A 275 13.16 8.66 5.54
CA ARG A 275 13.77 8.06 4.35
C ARG A 275 14.01 6.56 4.62
N SER A 276 13.37 5.69 3.84
CA SER A 276 13.62 4.24 3.85
C SER A 276 14.89 3.90 3.07
#